data_0b6ea0418a58577b44754c2be6e14a8f
#
_entry.id   0b6ea0418a58577b44754c2be6e14a8f
#
_cell.length_a   1.000
_cell.length_b   1.000
_cell.length_c   1.000
_cell.angle_alpha   90.00
_cell.angle_beta   90.00
_cell.angle_gamma   90.00
#
_symmetry.space_group_name_H-M   'P 1'
#
loop_
_entity.id
_entity.type
_entity.pdbx_description
1 polymer ?
#
loop_
_entity_poly.entity_id
_entity_poly.type
_entity_poly.pdbx_seq_one_letter_code
_entity_poly.pdbx_strand_id
1 'polypeptide(L)'
;MDRGIATKNNLELLKLKHYPYIVVERRATEKDYAQEFSTAKDTFDKIEDDSNEDSAIIYVKKILTEDACRVLCWSEGRKQKERAMDTLKEKRFLEDLERLKASVRKKGVLLATKVAERVGRIKERYPSMAKYYDIVLELDEEQKKVVSVSWVKLPSREKRATLTGCYVMETSHRDLGAQEIWRLYTTLVKVEEAFRDLKTDLGFRPVHHQLAERTEAHLFISVLAYHLLILIERELRNHGDHRRWSTIKDVLSTHQRTTIIMTDENDQIHHIRSSGIPESEHKELYRILNVKDHLKRNRSLKGKRL
;
A
#
# COMPACT_ATOMS: atom_id res chain seq x y z
N MET A 1 14.54 5.89 8.50
CA MET A 1 15.22 5.78 7.19
C MET A 1 14.54 4.70 6.38
N ASP A 2 14.30 4.93 5.08
CA ASP A 2 13.68 3.94 4.19
C ASP A 2 14.50 2.65 4.10
N ARG A 3 13.81 1.52 4.02
CA ARG A 3 14.39 0.17 3.93
C ARG A 3 15.33 0.00 2.73
N GLY A 4 15.05 0.68 1.61
CA GLY A 4 15.87 0.63 0.41
C GLY A 4 17.25 1.26 0.58
N ILE A 5 17.38 2.24 1.47
CA ILE A 5 18.62 2.97 1.76
C ILE A 5 19.39 2.33 2.93
N ALA A 6 18.75 1.46 3.72
CA ALA A 6 19.35 0.78 4.87
C ALA A 6 20.31 -0.34 4.44
N THR A 7 21.42 0.03 3.82
CA THR A 7 22.52 -0.89 3.50
C THR A 7 23.51 -0.96 4.67
N LYS A 8 24.29 -2.04 4.76
CA LYS A 8 25.33 -2.16 5.80
C LYS A 8 26.28 -0.94 5.81
N ASN A 9 26.76 -0.54 4.63
CA ASN A 9 27.67 0.59 4.49
C ASN A 9 27.05 1.91 4.98
N ASN A 10 25.76 2.15 4.67
CA ASN A 10 25.06 3.35 5.13
C ASN A 10 24.85 3.34 6.63
N LEU A 11 24.56 2.19 7.23
CA LEU A 11 24.40 2.05 8.69
C LEU A 11 25.75 2.25 9.39
N GLU A 12 26.85 1.70 8.87
CA GLU A 12 28.20 1.91 9.39
C GLU A 12 28.58 3.40 9.32
N LEU A 13 28.25 4.08 8.23
CA LEU A 13 28.49 5.52 8.08
C LEU A 13 27.70 6.34 9.12
N LEU A 14 26.45 5.98 9.39
CA LEU A 14 25.62 6.65 10.41
C LEU A 14 26.18 6.41 11.81
N LYS A 15 26.62 5.18 12.11
CA LYS A 15 27.26 4.82 13.38
C LYS A 15 28.58 5.60 13.56
N LEU A 16 29.41 5.67 12.53
CA LEU A 16 30.69 6.40 12.55
C LEU A 16 30.47 7.91 12.80
N LYS A 17 29.42 8.49 12.21
CA LYS A 17 29.10 9.90 12.37
C LYS A 17 28.21 10.20 13.58
N HIS A 18 27.90 9.20 14.39
CA HIS A 18 27.02 9.31 15.56
C HIS A 18 25.64 9.93 15.25
N TYR A 19 25.11 9.73 14.01
CA TYR A 19 23.77 10.18 13.68
C TYR A 19 22.73 9.23 14.24
N PRO A 20 21.69 9.74 14.91
CA PRO A 20 20.59 8.90 15.37
C PRO A 20 19.81 8.34 14.19
N TYR A 21 19.42 7.06 14.27
CA TYR A 21 18.67 6.40 13.21
C TYR A 21 17.68 5.37 13.76
N ILE A 22 16.63 5.14 12.98
CA ILE A 22 15.70 4.01 13.09
C ILE A 22 15.50 3.45 11.70
N VAL A 23 15.68 2.15 11.51
CA VAL A 23 15.51 1.46 10.23
C VAL A 23 14.81 0.13 10.42
N VAL A 24 14.06 -0.31 9.40
CA VAL A 24 13.56 -1.71 9.34
C VAL A 24 14.59 -2.55 8.61
N GLU A 25 15.05 -3.59 9.27
CA GLU A 25 16.02 -4.52 8.72
C GLU A 25 15.43 -5.35 7.56
N ARG A 26 16.31 -6.01 6.80
CA ARG A 26 15.90 -6.91 5.72
C ARG A 26 15.22 -8.14 6.31
N ARG A 27 14.30 -8.76 5.53
CA ARG A 27 13.58 -9.98 5.94
C ARG A 27 14.49 -11.17 6.34
N ALA A 28 15.73 -11.20 5.92
CA ALA A 28 16.66 -12.25 6.30
C ALA A 28 16.94 -12.25 7.82
N THR A 29 17.01 -11.08 8.42
CA THR A 29 17.28 -10.87 9.86
C THR A 29 16.15 -11.41 10.75
N GLU A 30 14.92 -11.50 10.24
CA GLU A 30 13.79 -12.08 10.98
C GLU A 30 14.06 -13.53 11.42
N LYS A 31 14.88 -14.26 10.65
CA LYS A 31 15.24 -15.65 10.95
C LYS A 31 16.18 -15.81 12.14
N ASP A 32 17.02 -14.79 12.35
CA ASP A 32 17.99 -14.80 13.44
C ASP A 32 17.27 -14.69 14.80
N TYR A 33 16.03 -14.17 14.80
CA TYR A 33 15.16 -14.01 15.95
C TYR A 33 13.94 -14.95 15.94
N ALA A 34 14.04 -16.08 15.21
CA ALA A 34 12.92 -17.01 15.07
C ALA A 34 12.50 -17.63 16.43
N GLN A 35 13.45 -17.83 17.33
CA GLN A 35 13.19 -18.34 18.69
C GLN A 35 12.39 -17.33 19.51
N GLU A 36 12.77 -16.05 19.49
CA GLU A 36 12.11 -14.98 20.20
C GLU A 36 10.67 -14.77 19.68
N PHE A 37 10.47 -14.81 18.36
CA PHE A 37 9.15 -14.74 17.75
C PHE A 37 8.28 -15.98 18.01
N SER A 38 8.89 -17.11 18.37
CA SER A 38 8.18 -18.36 18.73
C SER A 38 7.82 -18.41 20.20
N THR A 39 8.41 -17.53 21.02
CA THR A 39 8.11 -17.42 22.46
C THR A 39 6.68 -16.86 22.64
N ALA A 40 6.09 -17.12 23.80
CA ALA A 40 4.72 -16.66 24.09
C ALA A 40 4.58 -15.15 23.89
N LYS A 41 3.44 -14.71 23.33
CA LYS A 41 3.11 -13.31 23.10
C LYS A 41 3.20 -12.45 24.37
N ASP A 42 3.06 -13.05 25.52
CA ASP A 42 3.10 -12.41 26.83
C ASP A 42 4.46 -11.75 27.15
N THR A 43 5.51 -12.10 26.38
CA THR A 43 6.83 -11.44 26.50
C THR A 43 6.99 -10.18 25.65
N PHE A 44 5.96 -9.83 24.89
CA PHE A 44 5.92 -8.66 24.03
C PHE A 44 4.94 -7.63 24.60
N ASP A 45 5.28 -6.36 24.55
CA ASP A 45 4.37 -5.26 24.87
C ASP A 45 3.34 -5.09 23.76
N LYS A 46 2.06 -5.10 24.13
CA LYS A 46 0.97 -4.83 23.18
C LYS A 46 0.83 -3.33 22.97
N ILE A 47 0.81 -2.91 21.70
CA ILE A 47 0.50 -1.52 21.29
C ILE A 47 -0.84 -1.56 20.56
N GLU A 48 -1.75 -0.68 20.98
CA GLU A 48 -2.94 -0.34 20.23
C GLU A 48 -2.64 0.91 19.39
N ASP A 49 -2.83 0.82 18.09
CA ASP A 49 -2.63 1.97 17.21
C ASP A 49 -3.96 2.74 17.13
N ASP A 50 -4.11 3.79 17.92
CA ASP A 50 -5.31 4.62 18.00
C ASP A 50 -5.64 5.36 16.68
N SER A 51 -4.80 5.20 15.66
CA SER A 51 -4.95 5.92 14.40
C SER A 51 -5.99 5.33 13.44
N ASN A 52 -6.47 4.09 13.67
CA ASN A 52 -7.49 3.42 12.86
C ASN A 52 -8.31 2.46 13.72
N GLU A 53 -9.65 2.44 13.56
CA GLU A 53 -10.52 1.42 14.18
C GLU A 53 -10.23 -0.01 13.69
N ASP A 54 -9.65 -0.18 12.51
CA ASP A 54 -9.00 -1.41 12.02
C ASP A 54 -7.57 -1.55 12.55
N SER A 55 -7.24 -0.93 13.69
CA SER A 55 -5.89 -0.89 14.21
C SER A 55 -5.38 -2.30 14.50
N ALA A 56 -4.48 -2.72 13.62
CA ALA A 56 -3.83 -4.01 13.76
C ALA A 56 -3.06 -4.03 15.06
N ILE A 57 -3.45 -4.90 15.97
CA ILE A 57 -2.72 -5.15 17.22
C ILE A 57 -1.25 -5.43 16.86
N ILE A 58 -0.37 -4.66 17.47
CA ILE A 58 1.06 -4.76 17.26
C ILE A 58 1.71 -5.14 18.59
N TYR A 59 2.60 -6.10 18.52
CA TYR A 59 3.41 -6.54 19.64
C TYR A 59 4.86 -6.16 19.38
N VAL A 60 5.52 -5.59 20.40
CA VAL A 60 6.91 -5.14 20.29
C VAL A 60 7.73 -5.68 21.47
N LYS A 61 9.00 -5.99 21.21
CA LYS A 61 9.96 -6.42 22.22
C LYS A 61 11.31 -5.80 21.93
N LYS A 62 11.87 -5.09 22.90
CA LYS A 62 13.21 -4.50 22.78
C LYS A 62 14.27 -5.52 23.16
N ILE A 63 15.31 -5.62 22.34
CA ILE A 63 16.50 -6.41 22.59
C ILE A 63 17.72 -5.49 22.48
N LEU A 64 18.53 -5.48 23.53
CA LEU A 64 19.80 -4.76 23.56
C LEU A 64 20.92 -5.76 23.28
N THR A 65 21.72 -5.46 22.27
CA THR A 65 22.98 -6.15 21.98
C THR A 65 24.14 -5.18 22.17
N GLU A 66 25.37 -5.67 22.18
CA GLU A 66 26.56 -4.81 22.31
C GLU A 66 26.59 -3.74 21.19
N ASP A 67 26.30 -4.15 19.97
CA ASP A 67 26.44 -3.31 18.76
C ASP A 67 25.22 -2.46 18.44
N ALA A 68 24.00 -2.86 18.83
CA ALA A 68 22.77 -2.20 18.44
C ALA A 68 21.61 -2.44 19.39
N CYS A 69 20.62 -1.54 19.35
CA CYS A 69 19.31 -1.76 19.92
C CYS A 69 18.36 -2.25 18.82
N ARG A 70 17.68 -3.37 19.04
CA ARG A 70 16.71 -3.93 18.12
C ARG A 70 15.33 -4.01 18.76
N VAL A 71 14.33 -3.74 17.96
CA VAL A 71 12.93 -3.90 18.34
C VAL A 71 12.29 -4.93 17.43
N LEU A 72 11.93 -6.06 18.01
CA LEU A 72 11.15 -7.09 17.35
C LEU A 72 9.69 -6.66 17.33
N CYS A 73 9.08 -6.71 16.16
CA CYS A 73 7.71 -6.30 15.95
C CYS A 73 6.91 -7.41 15.31
N TRP A 74 5.70 -7.62 15.81
CA TRP A 74 4.74 -8.55 15.23
C TRP A 74 3.40 -7.84 15.03
N SER A 75 2.95 -7.72 13.77
CA SER A 75 1.72 -7.06 13.39
C SER A 75 0.69 -8.05 12.85
N GLU A 76 -0.47 -8.12 13.48
CA GLU A 76 -1.56 -8.99 13.01
C GLU A 76 -2.10 -8.53 11.63
N GLY A 77 -2.25 -7.21 11.39
CA GLY A 77 -2.70 -6.70 10.09
C GLY A 77 -1.70 -7.00 8.97
N ARG A 78 -0.39 -6.88 9.25
CA ARG A 78 0.65 -7.28 8.30
C ARG A 78 0.62 -8.79 8.03
N LYS A 79 0.41 -9.60 9.05
CA LYS A 79 0.25 -11.06 8.94
C LYS A 79 -0.91 -11.44 8.03
N GLN A 80 -2.07 -10.80 8.21
CA GLN A 80 -3.25 -11.02 7.35
C GLN A 80 -2.97 -10.63 5.90
N LYS A 81 -2.39 -9.46 5.65
CA LYS A 81 -2.00 -9.00 4.30
C LYS A 81 -1.00 -9.95 3.64
N GLU A 82 0.05 -10.35 4.34
CA GLU A 82 1.07 -11.27 3.79
C GLU A 82 0.45 -12.64 3.47
N ARG A 83 -0.41 -13.16 4.34
CA ARG A 83 -1.15 -14.42 4.09
C ARG A 83 -2.07 -14.31 2.87
N ALA A 84 -2.85 -13.25 2.78
CA ALA A 84 -3.74 -13.03 1.64
C ALA A 84 -2.96 -12.91 0.33
N MET A 85 -1.85 -12.18 0.33
CA MET A 85 -0.96 -12.07 -0.84
C MET A 85 -0.32 -13.40 -1.22
N ASP A 86 0.14 -14.18 -0.26
CA ASP A 86 0.74 -15.49 -0.50
C ASP A 86 -0.31 -16.48 -1.01
N THR A 87 -1.52 -16.49 -0.45
CA THR A 87 -2.63 -17.32 -0.92
C THR A 87 -3.02 -16.98 -2.35
N LEU A 88 -3.10 -15.69 -2.70
CA LEU A 88 -3.42 -15.26 -4.06
C LEU A 88 -2.33 -15.66 -5.06
N LYS A 89 -1.05 -15.50 -4.70
CA LYS A 89 0.08 -15.93 -5.54
C LYS A 89 0.10 -17.43 -5.73
N GLU A 90 -0.16 -18.19 -4.66
CA GLU A 90 -0.22 -19.66 -4.71
C GLU A 90 -1.35 -20.12 -5.61
N LYS A 91 -2.55 -19.54 -5.47
CA LYS A 91 -3.70 -19.84 -6.32
C LYS A 91 -3.35 -19.63 -7.80
N ARG A 92 -2.79 -18.48 -8.16
CA ARG A 92 -2.39 -18.20 -9.55
C ARG A 92 -1.31 -19.14 -10.07
N PHE A 93 -0.34 -19.49 -9.24
CA PHE A 93 0.70 -20.45 -9.58
C PHE A 93 0.11 -21.84 -9.88
N LEU A 94 -0.79 -22.32 -9.03
CA LEU A 94 -1.47 -23.60 -9.23
C LEU A 94 -2.38 -23.60 -10.45
N GLU A 95 -3.11 -22.51 -10.69
CA GLU A 95 -3.92 -22.35 -11.91
C GLU A 95 -3.08 -22.44 -13.19
N ASP A 96 -1.88 -21.83 -13.21
CA ASP A 96 -0.98 -21.94 -14.37
C ASP A 96 -0.43 -23.36 -14.54
N LEU A 97 -0.14 -24.08 -13.45
CA LEU A 97 0.25 -25.51 -13.49
C LEU A 97 -0.90 -26.40 -13.99
N GLU A 98 -2.13 -26.17 -13.52
CA GLU A 98 -3.30 -26.92 -13.99
C GLU A 98 -3.57 -26.67 -15.49
N ARG A 99 -3.41 -25.43 -15.98
CA ARG A 99 -3.51 -25.12 -17.41
C ARG A 99 -2.44 -25.85 -18.22
N LEU A 100 -1.20 -25.95 -17.68
CA LEU A 100 -0.13 -26.71 -18.31
C LEU A 100 -0.48 -28.20 -18.37
N LYS A 101 -0.93 -28.80 -17.26
CA LYS A 101 -1.36 -30.19 -17.14
C LYS A 101 -2.50 -30.49 -18.13
N ALA A 102 -3.52 -29.63 -18.17
CA ALA A 102 -4.62 -29.78 -19.13
C ALA A 102 -4.16 -29.68 -20.59
N SER A 103 -3.17 -28.84 -20.88
CA SER A 103 -2.57 -28.69 -22.22
C SER A 103 -1.82 -29.96 -22.62
N VAL A 104 -1.07 -30.60 -21.71
CA VAL A 104 -0.39 -31.87 -21.94
C VAL A 104 -1.42 -32.96 -22.23
N ARG A 105 -2.47 -33.08 -21.39
CA ARG A 105 -3.53 -34.09 -21.56
C ARG A 105 -4.31 -33.93 -22.86
N LYS A 106 -4.62 -32.69 -23.29
CA LYS A 106 -5.48 -32.41 -24.46
C LYS A 106 -4.76 -32.59 -25.79
N LYS A 107 -3.45 -32.30 -25.85
CA LYS A 107 -2.64 -32.41 -27.08
C LYS A 107 -1.92 -33.75 -27.25
N GLY A 108 -2.05 -34.62 -26.28
CA GLY A 108 -1.58 -36.02 -26.33
C GLY A 108 -0.06 -36.23 -26.33
N VAL A 109 0.73 -35.27 -26.81
CA VAL A 109 2.18 -35.43 -26.91
C VAL A 109 2.87 -34.08 -27.05
N LEU A 110 3.41 -33.57 -25.96
CA LEU A 110 4.27 -32.41 -25.99
C LEU A 110 5.72 -32.81 -25.73
N LEU A 111 6.65 -32.27 -26.52
CA LEU A 111 8.08 -32.47 -26.32
C LEU A 111 8.51 -32.06 -24.90
N ALA A 112 9.28 -32.91 -24.26
CA ALA A 112 9.77 -32.71 -22.89
C ALA A 112 10.46 -31.37 -22.72
N THR A 113 11.26 -30.95 -23.69
CA THR A 113 11.92 -29.61 -23.69
C THR A 113 10.96 -28.47 -23.67
N LYS A 114 9.85 -28.50 -24.44
CA LYS A 114 8.83 -27.45 -24.47
C LYS A 114 8.03 -27.38 -23.17
N VAL A 115 7.75 -28.51 -22.56
CA VAL A 115 7.05 -28.56 -21.27
C VAL A 115 7.97 -28.05 -20.15
N ALA A 116 9.23 -28.48 -20.13
CA ALA A 116 10.23 -28.00 -19.17
C ALA A 116 10.44 -26.47 -19.26
N GLU A 117 10.49 -25.92 -20.49
CA GLU A 117 10.57 -24.48 -20.71
C GLU A 117 9.34 -23.73 -20.13
N ARG A 118 8.14 -24.29 -20.32
CA ARG A 118 6.91 -23.70 -19.75
C ARG A 118 6.90 -23.76 -18.22
N VAL A 119 7.34 -24.86 -17.63
CA VAL A 119 7.54 -24.98 -16.18
C VAL A 119 8.55 -23.94 -15.70
N GLY A 120 9.66 -23.77 -16.42
CA GLY A 120 10.65 -22.71 -16.13
C GLY A 120 10.02 -21.32 -16.09
N ARG A 121 9.24 -20.96 -17.11
CA ARG A 121 8.52 -19.66 -17.17
C ARG A 121 7.50 -19.49 -16.03
N ILE A 122 6.80 -20.55 -15.62
CA ILE A 122 5.90 -20.51 -14.47
C ILE A 122 6.69 -20.29 -13.18
N LYS A 123 7.80 -21.01 -12.99
CA LYS A 123 8.70 -20.82 -11.84
C LYS A 123 9.28 -19.40 -11.80
N GLU A 124 9.67 -18.85 -12.92
CA GLU A 124 10.18 -17.48 -13.05
C GLU A 124 9.11 -16.42 -12.72
N ARG A 125 7.86 -16.64 -13.15
CA ARG A 125 6.73 -15.75 -12.84
C ARG A 125 6.38 -15.72 -11.35
N TYR A 126 6.52 -16.85 -10.66
CA TYR A 126 6.17 -17.02 -9.26
C TYR A 126 7.33 -17.56 -8.40
N PRO A 127 8.50 -16.89 -8.37
CA PRO A 127 9.71 -17.42 -7.73
C PRO A 127 9.54 -17.62 -6.21
N SER A 128 8.66 -16.83 -5.57
CA SER A 128 8.35 -16.95 -4.15
C SER A 128 7.53 -18.20 -3.82
N MET A 129 6.76 -18.73 -4.77
CA MET A 129 5.91 -19.92 -4.61
C MET A 129 6.59 -21.18 -5.14
N ALA A 130 7.25 -21.10 -6.28
CA ALA A 130 7.88 -22.22 -6.98
C ALA A 130 8.83 -23.06 -6.10
N LYS A 131 9.55 -22.41 -5.19
CA LYS A 131 10.47 -23.06 -4.24
C LYS A 131 9.79 -23.95 -3.19
N TYR A 132 8.47 -23.87 -3.06
CA TYR A 132 7.68 -24.69 -2.13
C TYR A 132 6.97 -25.85 -2.82
N TYR A 133 7.22 -26.03 -4.10
CA TYR A 133 6.61 -27.10 -4.89
C TYR A 133 7.67 -27.87 -5.65
N ASP A 134 7.61 -29.18 -5.52
CA ASP A 134 8.33 -30.08 -6.42
C ASP A 134 7.41 -30.41 -7.60
N ILE A 135 7.91 -30.19 -8.83
CA ILE A 135 7.15 -30.41 -10.06
C ILE A 135 7.82 -31.55 -10.82
N VAL A 136 7.10 -32.63 -10.99
CA VAL A 136 7.55 -33.85 -11.65
C VAL A 136 6.90 -33.94 -13.02
N LEU A 137 7.73 -34.23 -14.02
CA LEU A 137 7.32 -34.50 -15.40
C LEU A 137 7.52 -35.99 -15.64
N GLU A 138 6.45 -36.72 -15.90
CA GLU A 138 6.52 -38.11 -16.31
C GLU A 138 6.73 -38.17 -17.83
N LEU A 139 7.78 -38.85 -18.26
CA LEU A 139 8.19 -38.97 -19.65
C LEU A 139 7.72 -40.30 -20.21
N ASP A 140 7.62 -40.38 -21.54
CA ASP A 140 7.41 -41.62 -22.26
C ASP A 140 8.67 -42.51 -22.24
N GLU A 141 8.56 -43.74 -22.74
CA GLU A 141 9.67 -44.72 -22.76
C GLU A 141 10.90 -44.21 -23.52
N GLU A 142 10.69 -43.37 -24.55
CA GLU A 142 11.78 -42.75 -25.32
C GLU A 142 12.31 -41.43 -24.67
N GLN A 143 11.79 -41.00 -23.52
CA GLN A 143 12.14 -39.79 -22.80
C GLN A 143 12.01 -38.48 -23.64
N LYS A 144 11.26 -38.53 -24.72
CA LYS A 144 11.08 -37.36 -25.63
C LYS A 144 9.82 -36.58 -25.36
N LYS A 145 8.82 -37.19 -24.75
CA LYS A 145 7.47 -36.63 -24.61
C LYS A 145 7.00 -36.71 -23.18
N VAL A 146 6.25 -35.67 -22.73
CA VAL A 146 5.66 -35.68 -21.39
C VAL A 146 4.29 -36.34 -21.43
N VAL A 147 4.10 -37.34 -20.61
CA VAL A 147 2.84 -38.08 -20.44
C VAL A 147 1.97 -37.38 -19.38
N SER A 148 2.57 -36.99 -18.27
CA SER A 148 1.83 -36.28 -17.20
C SER A 148 2.70 -35.24 -16.50
N VAL A 149 2.00 -34.27 -15.85
CA VAL A 149 2.61 -33.25 -14.99
C VAL A 149 1.96 -33.38 -13.64
N SER A 150 2.78 -33.57 -12.61
CA SER A 150 2.34 -33.59 -11.22
C SER A 150 3.18 -32.67 -10.36
N TRP A 151 2.68 -32.32 -9.18
CA TRP A 151 3.43 -31.49 -8.22
C TRP A 151 3.04 -31.84 -6.81
N VAL A 152 4.00 -31.67 -5.92
CA VAL A 152 3.84 -31.89 -4.47
C VAL A 152 4.31 -30.66 -3.72
N LYS A 153 3.54 -30.27 -2.71
CA LYS A 153 3.93 -29.16 -1.83
C LYS A 153 4.92 -29.62 -0.78
N LEU A 154 6.05 -28.92 -0.68
CA LEU A 154 7.12 -29.24 0.25
C LEU A 154 6.82 -28.74 1.67
N PRO A 155 7.18 -29.49 2.73
CA PRO A 155 6.91 -29.12 4.13
C PRO A 155 7.68 -27.88 4.63
N SER A 156 8.69 -27.41 3.88
CA SER A 156 9.51 -26.22 4.23
C SER A 156 8.72 -24.92 4.32
N ARG A 157 7.46 -24.88 3.83
CA ARG A 157 6.61 -23.69 3.93
C ARG A 157 6.08 -23.43 5.35
N GLU A 158 5.91 -24.45 6.16
CA GLU A 158 5.38 -24.30 7.53
C GLU A 158 6.31 -23.47 8.42
N LYS A 159 7.64 -23.67 8.29
CA LYS A 159 8.64 -22.89 9.03
C LYS A 159 8.59 -21.38 8.72
N ARG A 160 8.22 -21.00 7.49
CA ARG A 160 8.07 -19.58 7.12
C ARG A 160 6.78 -18.98 7.64
N ALA A 161 5.74 -19.77 7.79
CA ALA A 161 4.44 -19.29 8.25
C ALA A 161 4.50 -18.72 9.68
N THR A 162 5.47 -19.19 10.48
CA THR A 162 5.67 -18.71 11.86
C THR A 162 6.17 -17.28 11.94
N LEU A 163 6.93 -16.81 10.93
CA LEU A 163 7.47 -15.44 10.86
C LEU A 163 6.60 -14.45 10.05
N THR A 164 5.40 -14.88 9.64
CA THR A 164 4.48 -14.01 8.89
C THR A 164 3.99 -12.86 9.79
N GLY A 165 4.14 -11.63 9.32
CA GLY A 165 3.80 -10.43 10.08
C GLY A 165 4.90 -9.93 11.01
N CYS A 166 6.02 -10.68 11.14
CA CYS A 166 7.17 -10.27 11.91
C CYS A 166 8.07 -9.30 11.13
N TYR A 167 8.74 -8.42 11.82
CA TYR A 167 9.82 -7.59 11.30
C TYR A 167 10.71 -7.08 12.43
N VAL A 168 11.93 -6.71 12.10
CA VAL A 168 12.94 -6.23 13.04
C VAL A 168 13.29 -4.80 12.69
N MET A 169 13.32 -3.93 13.67
CA MET A 169 13.86 -2.58 13.56
C MET A 169 15.20 -2.52 14.28
N GLU A 170 16.18 -1.85 13.69
CA GLU A 170 17.45 -1.48 14.32
C GLU A 170 17.45 0.03 14.60
N THR A 171 17.93 0.43 15.75
CA THR A 171 18.02 1.83 16.15
C THR A 171 19.27 2.12 16.99
N SER A 172 19.74 3.36 16.89
CA SER A 172 20.77 3.90 17.78
C SER A 172 20.21 4.34 19.15
N HIS A 173 18.89 4.51 19.27
CA HIS A 173 18.25 4.94 20.52
C HIS A 173 18.20 3.78 21.51
N ARG A 174 19.05 3.85 22.53
CA ARG A 174 19.11 2.85 23.61
C ARG A 174 18.26 3.22 24.81
N ASP A 175 17.95 4.49 24.97
CA ASP A 175 17.20 5.11 26.08
C ASP A 175 15.68 4.96 25.93
N LEU A 176 15.18 4.97 24.66
CA LEU A 176 13.76 4.90 24.38
C LEU A 176 13.16 3.51 24.58
N GLY A 177 11.89 3.45 24.98
CA GLY A 177 11.10 2.22 25.07
C GLY A 177 10.75 1.63 23.70
N ALA A 178 10.41 0.33 23.66
CA ALA A 178 10.03 -0.35 22.42
C ALA A 178 8.86 0.34 21.72
N GLN A 179 7.86 0.77 22.48
CA GLN A 179 6.67 1.47 21.96
C GLN A 179 7.02 2.83 21.38
N GLU A 180 7.90 3.59 22.03
CA GLU A 180 8.32 4.92 21.57
C GLU A 180 9.10 4.81 20.26
N ILE A 181 10.02 3.84 20.14
CA ILE A 181 10.78 3.55 18.93
C ILE A 181 9.82 3.20 17.79
N TRP A 182 8.82 2.37 18.07
CA TRP A 182 7.82 2.00 17.07
C TRP A 182 6.98 3.22 16.63
N ARG A 183 6.54 4.06 17.55
CA ARG A 183 5.79 5.30 17.23
C ARG A 183 6.62 6.27 16.39
N LEU A 184 7.90 6.44 16.70
CA LEU A 184 8.82 7.25 15.90
C LEU A 184 8.96 6.71 14.48
N TYR A 185 9.06 5.39 14.33
CA TYR A 185 9.11 4.77 13.01
C TYR A 185 7.81 4.99 12.20
N THR A 186 6.65 4.85 12.84
CA THR A 186 5.36 5.07 12.15
C THR A 186 5.17 6.51 11.71
N THR A 187 5.80 7.48 12.35
CA THR A 187 5.81 8.88 11.89
C THR A 187 6.41 9.01 10.48
N LEU A 188 7.44 8.23 10.14
CA LEU A 188 7.99 8.16 8.77
C LEU A 188 6.94 7.74 7.74
N VAL A 189 6.13 6.75 8.06
CA VAL A 189 5.04 6.29 7.17
C VAL A 189 4.05 7.42 6.91
N LYS A 190 3.70 8.21 7.94
CA LYS A 190 2.82 9.38 7.79
C LYS A 190 3.44 10.47 6.89
N VAL A 191 4.75 10.68 7.01
CA VAL A 191 5.49 11.62 6.13
C VAL A 191 5.50 11.12 4.67
N GLU A 192 5.72 9.84 4.44
CA GLU A 192 5.65 9.26 3.10
C GLU A 192 4.23 9.35 2.50
N GLU A 193 3.19 9.15 3.31
CA GLU A 193 1.80 9.35 2.90
C GLU A 193 1.54 10.81 2.52
N ALA A 194 1.97 11.76 3.34
CA ALA A 194 1.86 13.19 3.05
C ALA A 194 2.49 13.57 1.71
N PHE A 195 3.72 13.10 1.44
CA PHE A 195 4.37 13.34 0.16
C PHE A 195 3.66 12.66 -1.02
N ARG A 196 3.06 11.51 -0.81
CA ARG A 196 2.26 10.85 -1.84
C ARG A 196 1.03 11.68 -2.17
N ASP A 197 0.26 12.11 -1.17
CA ASP A 197 -0.96 12.89 -1.34
C ASP A 197 -0.66 14.23 -2.02
N LEU A 198 0.41 14.91 -1.62
CA LEU A 198 0.89 16.11 -2.30
C LEU A 198 1.16 15.86 -3.79
N LYS A 199 1.82 14.75 -4.14
CA LYS A 199 2.21 14.45 -5.52
C LYS A 199 1.04 13.99 -6.38
N THR A 200 0.16 13.14 -5.84
CA THR A 200 -0.90 12.47 -6.61
C THR A 200 -2.22 13.23 -6.58
N ASP A 201 -2.64 13.68 -5.40
CA ASP A 201 -3.97 14.24 -5.21
C ASP A 201 -4.02 15.75 -5.37
N LEU A 202 -2.94 16.44 -4.97
CA LEU A 202 -2.88 17.90 -4.95
C LEU A 202 -2.05 18.51 -6.08
N GLY A 203 -1.57 17.72 -7.04
CA GLY A 203 -0.90 18.23 -8.24
C GLY A 203 0.43 18.95 -7.98
N PHE A 204 1.12 18.63 -6.87
CA PHE A 204 2.43 19.18 -6.54
C PHE A 204 3.48 18.96 -7.64
N ARG A 205 3.31 17.95 -8.47
CA ARG A 205 4.15 17.63 -9.63
C ARG A 205 3.30 17.20 -10.83
N PRO A 206 3.70 17.54 -12.06
CA PRO A 206 4.86 18.37 -12.44
C PRO A 206 4.63 19.87 -12.20
N VAL A 207 5.70 20.60 -11.87
CA VAL A 207 5.68 22.06 -11.77
C VAL A 207 6.01 22.64 -13.16
N HIS A 208 5.06 23.31 -13.78
CA HIS A 208 5.21 23.89 -15.14
C HIS A 208 5.64 25.35 -15.14
N HIS A 209 5.89 25.94 -13.96
CA HIS A 209 6.29 27.34 -13.84
C HIS A 209 7.78 27.50 -14.10
N GLN A 210 8.13 28.54 -14.88
CA GLN A 210 9.53 28.90 -15.19
C GLN A 210 10.08 29.97 -14.25
N LEU A 211 9.22 30.80 -13.65
CA LEU A 211 9.62 31.85 -12.72
C LEU A 211 9.66 31.32 -11.29
N ALA A 212 10.70 31.68 -10.54
CA ALA A 212 10.87 31.24 -9.16
C ALA A 212 9.68 31.62 -8.27
N GLU A 213 9.22 32.87 -8.32
CA GLU A 213 8.07 33.36 -7.54
C GLU A 213 6.78 32.56 -7.80
N ARG A 214 6.52 32.17 -9.06
CA ARG A 214 5.36 31.33 -9.40
C ARG A 214 5.52 29.91 -8.89
N THR A 215 6.73 29.38 -8.89
CA THR A 215 7.05 28.07 -8.33
C THR A 215 6.85 28.09 -6.82
N GLU A 216 7.34 29.10 -6.12
CA GLU A 216 7.14 29.28 -4.68
C GLU A 216 5.65 29.39 -4.32
N ALA A 217 4.90 30.22 -5.07
CA ALA A 217 3.45 30.35 -4.88
C ALA A 217 2.72 29.02 -5.10
N HIS A 218 3.10 28.24 -6.13
CA HIS A 218 2.54 26.91 -6.38
C HIS A 218 2.81 25.96 -5.22
N LEU A 219 4.06 25.93 -4.71
CA LEU A 219 4.42 25.11 -3.56
C LEU A 219 3.64 25.52 -2.31
N PHE A 220 3.55 26.81 -2.04
CA PHE A 220 2.79 27.33 -0.90
C PHE A 220 1.30 26.95 -0.96
N ILE A 221 0.66 27.12 -2.12
CA ILE A 221 -0.75 26.75 -2.32
C ILE A 221 -0.94 25.24 -2.14
N SER A 222 0.00 24.42 -2.65
CA SER A 222 -0.07 22.97 -2.50
C SER A 222 0.04 22.53 -1.04
N VAL A 223 0.92 23.16 -0.26
CA VAL A 223 1.05 22.89 1.19
C VAL A 223 -0.22 23.32 1.93
N LEU A 224 -0.79 24.50 1.59
CA LEU A 224 -2.05 24.95 2.17
C LEU A 224 -3.21 24.01 1.84
N ALA A 225 -3.29 23.53 0.60
CA ALA A 225 -4.28 22.54 0.17
C ALA A 225 -4.12 21.22 0.95
N TYR A 226 -2.88 20.79 1.21
CA TYR A 226 -2.60 19.62 2.03
C TYR A 226 -3.12 19.79 3.47
N HIS A 227 -2.92 20.95 4.10
CA HIS A 227 -3.49 21.22 5.42
C HIS A 227 -5.01 21.12 5.43
N LEU A 228 -5.68 21.67 4.41
CA LEU A 228 -7.14 21.55 4.27
C LEU A 228 -7.58 20.11 4.10
N LEU A 229 -6.85 19.32 3.30
CA LEU A 229 -7.11 17.89 3.11
C LEU A 229 -7.04 17.12 4.43
N ILE A 230 -5.99 17.33 5.22
CA ILE A 230 -5.83 16.70 6.54
C ILE A 230 -6.96 17.08 7.50
N LEU A 231 -7.39 18.34 7.47
CA LEU A 231 -8.53 18.79 8.30
C LEU A 231 -9.83 18.09 7.88
N ILE A 232 -10.08 17.98 6.57
CA ILE A 232 -11.24 17.27 6.03
C ILE A 232 -11.21 15.79 6.45
N GLU A 233 -10.09 15.08 6.22
CA GLU A 233 -9.97 13.68 6.59
C GLU A 233 -10.10 13.46 8.11
N ARG A 234 -9.56 14.37 8.91
CA ARG A 234 -9.70 14.33 10.37
C ARG A 234 -11.17 14.45 10.79
N GLU A 235 -11.90 15.40 10.20
CA GLU A 235 -13.31 15.60 10.52
C GLU A 235 -14.16 14.39 10.10
N LEU A 236 -13.89 13.81 8.94
CA LEU A 236 -14.56 12.60 8.47
C LEU A 236 -14.28 11.42 9.42
N ARG A 237 -13.03 11.22 9.84
CA ARG A 237 -12.65 10.16 10.80
C ARG A 237 -13.33 10.33 12.16
N ASN A 238 -13.47 11.54 12.65
CA ASN A 238 -14.19 11.82 13.91
C ASN A 238 -15.65 11.40 13.85
N HIS A 239 -16.21 11.24 12.64
CA HIS A 239 -17.58 10.77 12.40
C HIS A 239 -17.65 9.33 11.86
N GLY A 240 -16.53 8.56 11.97
CA GLY A 240 -16.48 7.15 11.57
C GLY A 240 -16.24 6.91 10.06
N ASP A 241 -15.93 7.94 9.27
CA ASP A 241 -15.57 7.77 7.86
C ASP A 241 -14.04 7.70 7.71
N HIS A 242 -13.51 6.50 7.51
CA HIS A 242 -12.08 6.24 7.37
C HIS A 242 -11.62 6.13 5.91
N ARG A 243 -12.46 6.48 4.95
CA ARG A 243 -12.11 6.44 3.52
C ARG A 243 -10.98 7.43 3.21
N ARG A 244 -10.14 7.07 2.24
CA ARG A 244 -9.08 7.96 1.74
C ARG A 244 -9.67 9.08 0.89
N TRP A 245 -8.96 10.19 0.85
CA TRP A 245 -9.36 11.36 0.04
C TRP A 245 -9.67 11.00 -1.41
N SER A 246 -8.90 10.12 -2.06
CA SER A 246 -9.18 9.68 -3.43
C SER A 246 -10.59 9.12 -3.59
N THR A 247 -11.05 8.27 -2.66
CA THR A 247 -12.41 7.71 -2.66
C THR A 247 -13.46 8.79 -2.40
N ILE A 248 -13.23 9.67 -1.43
CA ILE A 248 -14.13 10.80 -1.12
C ILE A 248 -14.26 11.72 -2.34
N LYS A 249 -13.13 12.03 -3.01
CA LYS A 249 -13.08 12.84 -4.22
C LYS A 249 -13.89 12.19 -5.35
N ASP A 250 -13.76 10.88 -5.55
CA ASP A 250 -14.51 10.15 -6.57
C ASP A 250 -16.02 10.24 -6.32
N VAL A 251 -16.46 10.06 -5.08
CA VAL A 251 -17.86 10.26 -4.69
C VAL A 251 -18.30 11.70 -4.99
N LEU A 252 -17.58 12.69 -4.47
CA LEU A 252 -17.94 14.10 -4.67
C LEU A 252 -17.94 14.54 -6.13
N SER A 253 -17.11 13.90 -6.98
CA SER A 253 -17.02 14.24 -8.42
C SER A 253 -18.27 13.91 -9.19
N THR A 254 -19.11 13.03 -8.70
CA THR A 254 -20.39 12.67 -9.34
C THR A 254 -21.48 13.71 -9.13
N HIS A 255 -21.35 14.56 -8.10
CA HIS A 255 -22.25 15.69 -7.88
C HIS A 255 -21.73 16.95 -8.58
N GLN A 256 -22.18 17.16 -9.80
CA GLN A 256 -21.68 18.20 -10.68
C GLN A 256 -22.62 19.40 -10.78
N ARG A 257 -22.04 20.54 -11.08
CA ARG A 257 -22.74 21.77 -11.43
C ARG A 257 -22.60 22.06 -12.90
N THR A 258 -23.72 22.05 -13.62
CA THR A 258 -23.76 22.33 -15.06
C THR A 258 -24.04 23.81 -15.29
N THR A 259 -23.33 24.42 -16.23
CA THR A 259 -23.62 25.77 -16.73
C THR A 259 -24.08 25.65 -18.18
N ILE A 260 -25.33 26.01 -18.42
CA ILE A 260 -25.90 26.08 -19.78
C ILE A 260 -25.73 27.54 -20.24
N ILE A 261 -25.13 27.72 -21.41
CA ILE A 261 -24.93 29.01 -22.04
C ILE A 261 -25.86 29.08 -23.24
N MET A 262 -26.75 30.05 -23.26
CA MET A 262 -27.73 30.26 -24.33
C MET A 262 -27.69 31.70 -24.78
N THR A 263 -27.83 31.94 -26.08
CA THR A 263 -27.98 33.27 -26.65
C THR A 263 -29.46 33.48 -27.05
N ASP A 264 -30.07 34.56 -26.65
CA ASP A 264 -31.45 34.89 -26.99
C ASP A 264 -31.51 35.64 -28.34
N GLU A 265 -32.75 35.93 -28.80
CA GLU A 265 -33.01 36.65 -30.05
C GLU A 265 -32.48 38.10 -30.07
N ASN A 266 -32.10 38.65 -28.90
CA ASN A 266 -31.52 39.96 -28.70
C ASN A 266 -30.00 39.96 -28.53
N ASP A 267 -29.33 38.87 -28.93
CA ASP A 267 -27.89 38.60 -28.76
C ASP A 267 -27.41 38.68 -27.28
N GLN A 268 -28.32 38.46 -26.34
CA GLN A 268 -27.94 38.39 -24.91
C GLN A 268 -27.54 36.99 -24.52
N ILE A 269 -26.41 36.84 -23.85
CA ILE A 269 -25.91 35.59 -23.37
C ILE A 269 -26.44 35.31 -21.97
N HIS A 270 -27.15 34.21 -21.82
CA HIS A 270 -27.67 33.72 -20.55
C HIS A 270 -26.83 32.57 -20.03
N HIS A 271 -26.35 32.69 -18.81
CA HIS A 271 -25.66 31.60 -18.10
C HIS A 271 -26.61 31.06 -17.03
N ILE A 272 -27.14 29.87 -17.29
CA ILE A 272 -28.01 29.15 -16.35
C ILE A 272 -27.17 28.10 -15.65
N ARG A 273 -26.99 28.23 -14.33
CA ARG A 273 -26.27 27.28 -13.52
C ARG A 273 -27.24 26.44 -12.72
N SER A 274 -27.18 25.13 -12.93
CA SER A 274 -27.95 24.13 -12.22
C SER A 274 -27.03 23.10 -11.57
N SER A 275 -27.30 22.74 -10.33
CA SER A 275 -26.61 21.65 -9.66
C SER A 275 -27.43 20.38 -9.78
N GLY A 276 -26.76 19.25 -9.87
CA GLY A 276 -27.40 17.96 -9.73
C GLY A 276 -28.11 17.80 -8.39
N ILE A 277 -28.87 16.74 -8.26
CA ILE A 277 -29.49 16.38 -6.99
C ILE A 277 -28.49 15.53 -6.21
N PRO A 278 -28.05 15.95 -5.01
CA PRO A 278 -27.09 15.17 -4.24
C PRO A 278 -27.72 13.86 -3.77
N GLU A 279 -27.03 12.76 -3.96
CA GLU A 279 -27.37 11.44 -3.44
C GLU A 279 -27.19 11.38 -1.91
N SER A 280 -27.59 10.28 -1.29
CA SER A 280 -27.52 10.10 0.16
C SER A 280 -26.08 10.26 0.69
N GLU A 281 -25.10 9.71 -0.04
CA GLU A 281 -23.70 9.73 0.33
C GLU A 281 -23.11 11.17 0.25
N HIS A 282 -23.48 11.93 -0.77
CA HIS A 282 -23.10 13.37 -0.86
C HIS A 282 -23.68 14.18 0.30
N LYS A 283 -24.95 13.92 0.64
CA LYS A 283 -25.63 14.62 1.76
C LYS A 283 -24.96 14.34 3.09
N GLU A 284 -24.54 13.10 3.30
CA GLU A 284 -23.81 12.70 4.51
C GLU A 284 -22.46 13.42 4.61
N LEU A 285 -21.66 13.43 3.55
CA LEU A 285 -20.39 14.16 3.50
C LEU A 285 -20.60 15.67 3.74
N TYR A 286 -21.62 16.27 3.12
CA TYR A 286 -21.92 17.70 3.33
C TYR A 286 -22.35 17.99 4.75
N ARG A 287 -23.10 17.09 5.38
CA ARG A 287 -23.51 17.20 6.78
C ARG A 287 -22.31 17.16 7.72
N ILE A 288 -21.43 16.17 7.55
CA ILE A 288 -20.22 16.01 8.37
C ILE A 288 -19.32 17.24 8.25
N LEU A 289 -19.07 17.69 7.02
CA LEU A 289 -18.19 18.81 6.73
C LEU A 289 -18.84 20.20 6.94
N ASN A 290 -20.07 20.21 7.41
CA ASN A 290 -20.88 21.44 7.61
C ASN A 290 -20.93 22.33 6.36
N VAL A 291 -20.95 21.70 5.17
CA VAL A 291 -21.07 22.39 3.89
C VAL A 291 -22.53 22.79 3.68
N LYS A 292 -22.81 24.07 3.64
CA LYS A 292 -24.16 24.58 3.33
C LYS A 292 -24.50 24.25 1.88
N ASP A 293 -25.68 23.62 1.68
CA ASP A 293 -26.19 23.28 0.36
C ASP A 293 -26.64 24.54 -0.42
N HIS A 294 -25.66 25.38 -0.80
CA HIS A 294 -25.89 26.56 -1.65
C HIS A 294 -26.06 26.20 -3.13
N LEU A 295 -25.94 24.92 -3.47
CA LEU A 295 -25.92 24.44 -4.85
C LEU A 295 -27.34 24.35 -5.45
N LYS A 296 -28.38 24.44 -4.62
CA LYS A 296 -29.79 24.40 -5.08
C LYS A 296 -30.27 25.64 -5.81
N ARG A 297 -29.53 26.77 -5.78
CA ARG A 297 -30.00 28.00 -6.41
C ARG A 297 -29.59 28.07 -7.87
N ASN A 298 -30.59 28.07 -8.77
CA ASN A 298 -30.39 28.49 -10.15
C ASN A 298 -30.02 29.96 -10.18
N ARG A 299 -28.81 30.29 -10.63
CA ARG A 299 -28.40 31.70 -10.89
C ARG A 299 -28.43 31.92 -12.40
N SER A 300 -29.26 32.83 -12.84
CA SER A 300 -29.18 33.37 -14.19
C SER A 300 -28.29 34.59 -14.17
N LEU A 301 -27.21 34.59 -14.96
CA LEU A 301 -26.36 35.77 -15.19
C LEU A 301 -26.57 36.16 -16.65
N LYS A 302 -26.94 37.39 -16.92
CA LYS A 302 -27.07 37.96 -18.26
C LYS A 302 -25.79 38.73 -18.61
N GLY A 303 -25.22 38.47 -19.76
CA GLY A 303 -24.10 39.21 -20.32
C GLY A 303 -24.38 39.55 -21.78
N LYS A 304 -23.77 40.62 -22.31
CA LYS A 304 -23.78 40.88 -23.75
C LYS A 304 -22.64 40.15 -24.43
N ARG A 305 -22.85 39.73 -25.67
CA ARG A 305 -21.77 39.24 -26.53
C ARG A 305 -20.78 40.37 -26.77
N LEU A 306 -19.50 40.15 -26.47
CA LEU A 306 -18.39 41.05 -26.77
C LEU A 306 -18.10 40.97 -28.26
#